data_d375ed773b886f31a5fef8ce15600005
#
_entry.id   d375ed773b886f31a5fef8ce15600005
#
_cell.length_a   1.000
_cell.length_b   1.000
_cell.length_c   1.000
_cell.angle_alpha   90.00
_cell.angle_beta   90.00
_cell.angle_gamma   90.00
#
_symmetry.space_group_name_H-M   'P 1'
#
loop_
_entity.id
_entity.type
_entity.pdbx_description
1 polymer ?
#
loop_
_entity_poly.entity_id
_entity_poly.type
_entity_poly.pdbx_seq_one_letter_code
_entity_poly.pdbx_strand_id
1 'polypeptide(L)'
;MCLGISLAMAVTPARYVTSGFYRVHLWVIMGLATFGGLMIYSSMSAAEAPAYLKPQLYLAIAIAVVSYIGAVIWMYEASRAGVAALLIVSLLSLVAMLAAVLKLSAAMIAWQMLDRITGSFVVGLVTTAMLLGHWYLNTPGMRLEPLRQLLILLALAILLRMLFSGAGLIATYAVADSAPPLTQSWIAFLSLRWIAGLLATLGLTWLTWLTLKIPNTQSATGILYAGVILALIGELTSQLMSAQNPFPL
;
A
#
# COMPACT_ATOMS: atom_id res chain seq x y z
N MET A 1 -1.83 3.52 -1.33
CA MET A 1 -2.59 2.25 -1.35
C MET A 1 -2.87 1.79 -2.78
N CYS A 2 -3.49 2.58 -3.67
CA CYS A 2 -3.74 2.19 -5.08
C CYS A 2 -2.49 1.72 -5.81
N LEU A 3 -1.33 2.42 -5.68
CA LEU A 3 -0.05 2.02 -6.25
C LEU A 3 0.35 0.60 -5.81
N GLY A 4 0.32 0.33 -4.51
CA GLY A 4 0.77 -0.96 -3.98
C GLY A 4 -0.14 -2.11 -4.40
N ILE A 5 -1.46 -1.93 -4.36
CA ILE A 5 -2.42 -2.97 -4.78
C ILE A 5 -2.29 -3.23 -6.28
N SER A 6 -2.26 -2.18 -7.13
CA SER A 6 -2.19 -2.36 -8.59
C SER A 6 -0.89 -3.03 -9.02
N LEU A 7 0.26 -2.69 -8.42
CA LEU A 7 1.54 -3.36 -8.69
C LEU A 7 1.56 -4.79 -8.16
N ALA A 8 1.05 -5.04 -6.96
CA ALA A 8 0.96 -6.40 -6.41
C ALA A 8 0.10 -7.31 -7.31
N MET A 9 -1.02 -6.78 -7.83
CA MET A 9 -1.84 -7.49 -8.82
C MET A 9 -1.10 -7.68 -10.15
N ALA A 10 -0.38 -6.68 -10.64
CA ALA A 10 0.34 -6.77 -11.92
C ALA A 10 1.46 -7.83 -11.90
N VAL A 11 2.14 -8.02 -10.76
CA VAL A 11 3.17 -9.07 -10.60
C VAL A 11 2.57 -10.44 -10.31
N THR A 12 1.29 -10.52 -9.97
CA THR A 12 0.59 -11.80 -9.76
C THR A 12 0.35 -12.48 -11.10
N PRO A 13 0.81 -13.74 -11.31
CA PRO A 13 0.72 -14.38 -12.62
C PRO A 13 -0.73 -14.66 -13.04
N ALA A 14 -1.20 -13.95 -14.06
CA ALA A 14 -2.58 -14.06 -14.57
C ALA A 14 -2.96 -15.47 -15.09
N ARG A 15 -1.95 -16.30 -15.42
CA ARG A 15 -2.17 -17.70 -15.83
C ARG A 15 -2.59 -18.64 -14.70
N TYR A 16 -2.41 -18.24 -13.45
CA TYR A 16 -2.72 -19.06 -12.26
C TYR A 16 -3.87 -18.50 -11.43
N VAL A 17 -4.32 -17.30 -11.75
CA VAL A 17 -5.40 -16.61 -11.03
C VAL A 17 -6.52 -16.24 -12.02
N THR A 18 -7.75 -16.47 -11.64
CA THR A 18 -8.90 -16.22 -12.52
C THR A 18 -9.08 -14.72 -12.79
N SER A 19 -9.61 -14.38 -13.97
CA SER A 19 -9.90 -12.98 -14.37
C SER A 19 -10.82 -12.26 -13.40
N GLY A 20 -11.73 -12.99 -12.76
CA GLY A 20 -12.64 -12.47 -11.74
C GLY A 20 -11.93 -11.82 -10.56
N PHE A 21 -10.78 -12.36 -10.11
CA PHE A 21 -9.96 -11.73 -9.08
C PHE A 21 -9.55 -10.31 -9.46
N TYR A 22 -8.96 -10.13 -10.63
CA TYR A 22 -8.50 -8.82 -11.10
C TYR A 22 -9.65 -7.84 -11.27
N ARG A 23 -10.76 -8.30 -11.84
CA ARG A 23 -11.96 -7.48 -12.05
C ARG A 23 -12.50 -6.91 -10.76
N VAL A 24 -12.73 -7.76 -9.75
CA VAL A 24 -13.32 -7.32 -8.48
C VAL A 24 -12.37 -6.36 -7.74
N HIS A 25 -11.07 -6.63 -7.76
CA HIS A 25 -10.12 -5.78 -7.04
C HIS A 25 -9.81 -4.46 -7.76
N LEU A 26 -10.00 -4.38 -9.08
CA LEU A 26 -10.02 -3.10 -9.79
C LEU A 26 -11.21 -2.24 -9.37
N TRP A 27 -12.37 -2.83 -9.04
CA TRP A 27 -13.47 -2.09 -8.44
C TRP A 27 -13.13 -1.59 -7.03
N VAL A 28 -12.37 -2.35 -6.26
CA VAL A 28 -11.85 -1.88 -4.96
C VAL A 28 -10.93 -0.67 -5.15
N ILE A 29 -10.00 -0.73 -6.11
CA ILE A 29 -9.12 0.41 -6.43
C ILE A 29 -9.95 1.63 -6.90
N MET A 30 -10.96 1.41 -7.75
CA MET A 30 -11.88 2.46 -8.19
C MET A 30 -12.58 3.11 -6.99
N GLY A 31 -13.10 2.32 -6.05
CA GLY A 31 -13.73 2.81 -4.83
C GLY A 31 -12.79 3.63 -3.96
N LEU A 32 -11.56 3.16 -3.76
CA LEU A 32 -10.52 3.88 -3.01
C LEU A 32 -10.15 5.21 -3.68
N ALA A 33 -10.00 5.22 -5.00
CA ALA A 33 -9.68 6.43 -5.76
C ALA A 33 -10.83 7.43 -5.72
N THR A 34 -12.08 6.97 -5.86
CA THR A 34 -13.28 7.80 -5.74
C THR A 34 -13.41 8.40 -4.34
N PHE A 35 -13.22 7.60 -3.29
CA PHE A 35 -13.24 8.08 -1.91
C PHE A 35 -12.14 9.13 -1.67
N GLY A 36 -10.91 8.87 -2.13
CA GLY A 36 -9.81 9.84 -2.06
C GLY A 36 -10.13 11.12 -2.82
N GLY A 37 -10.72 11.01 -4.00
CA GLY A 37 -11.16 12.16 -4.79
C GLY A 37 -12.24 13.00 -4.08
N LEU A 38 -13.20 12.36 -3.42
CA LEU A 38 -14.21 13.05 -2.61
C LEU A 38 -13.60 13.77 -1.41
N MET A 39 -12.62 13.15 -0.74
CA MET A 39 -11.88 13.81 0.36
C MET A 39 -11.11 15.05 -0.14
N ILE A 40 -10.45 14.94 -1.29
CA ILE A 40 -9.76 16.08 -1.92
C ILE A 40 -10.77 17.18 -2.28
N TYR A 41 -11.88 16.80 -2.91
CA TYR A 41 -12.94 17.74 -3.31
C TYR A 41 -13.52 18.49 -2.10
N SER A 42 -13.81 17.79 -1.00
CA SER A 42 -14.29 18.44 0.23
C SER A 42 -13.25 19.40 0.83
N SER A 43 -11.96 19.09 0.71
CA SER A 43 -10.89 19.96 1.18
C SER A 43 -10.70 21.21 0.30
N MET A 44 -11.17 21.21 -0.96
CA MET A 44 -11.12 22.35 -1.86
C MET A 44 -12.16 23.42 -1.55
N SER A 45 -13.18 23.12 -0.75
CA SER A 45 -14.20 24.09 -0.31
C SER A 45 -13.71 25.02 0.81
N ALA A 46 -12.52 24.78 1.38
CA ALA A 46 -11.90 25.71 2.34
C ALA A 46 -11.44 26.99 1.65
N ALA A 47 -11.55 28.13 2.36
CA ALA A 47 -11.26 29.47 1.81
C ALA A 47 -9.83 29.65 1.24
N GLU A 48 -8.87 28.86 1.72
CA GLU A 48 -7.47 28.87 1.28
C GLU A 48 -7.00 27.50 0.74
N ALA A 49 -7.81 26.89 -0.12
CA ALA A 49 -7.48 25.58 -0.65
C ALA A 49 -6.18 25.59 -1.48
N PRO A 50 -5.19 24.74 -1.17
CA PRO A 50 -3.94 24.70 -1.89
C PRO A 50 -4.11 24.35 -3.38
N ALA A 51 -3.41 25.06 -4.27
CA ALA A 51 -3.54 24.92 -5.72
C ALA A 51 -3.23 23.49 -6.24
N TYR A 52 -2.44 22.69 -5.49
CA TYR A 52 -2.11 21.33 -5.86
C TYR A 52 -3.27 20.33 -5.69
N LEU A 53 -4.36 20.71 -5.02
CA LEU A 53 -5.52 19.81 -4.84
C LEU A 53 -6.26 19.54 -6.15
N LYS A 54 -6.33 20.53 -7.07
CA LYS A 54 -6.97 20.33 -8.39
C LYS A 54 -6.33 19.22 -9.20
N PRO A 55 -5.01 19.23 -9.48
CA PRO A 55 -4.37 18.11 -10.19
C PRO A 55 -4.50 16.77 -9.45
N GLN A 56 -4.48 16.75 -8.12
CA GLN A 56 -4.72 15.56 -7.33
C GLN A 56 -6.13 14.98 -7.55
N LEU A 57 -7.14 15.83 -7.61
CA LEU A 57 -8.52 15.42 -7.90
C LEU A 57 -8.63 14.80 -9.31
N TYR A 58 -8.03 15.44 -10.32
CA TYR A 58 -8.05 14.88 -11.69
C TYR A 58 -7.32 13.54 -11.78
N LEU A 59 -6.22 13.38 -11.07
CA LEU A 59 -5.50 12.10 -11.01
C LEU A 59 -6.33 11.02 -10.30
N ALA A 60 -7.04 11.36 -9.22
CA ALA A 60 -7.94 10.43 -8.54
C ALA A 60 -9.08 9.97 -9.47
N ILE A 61 -9.69 10.92 -10.21
CA ILE A 61 -10.71 10.60 -11.23
C ILE A 61 -10.13 9.71 -12.32
N ALA A 62 -8.94 10.03 -12.84
CA ALA A 62 -8.28 9.21 -13.88
C ALA A 62 -8.00 7.78 -13.38
N ILE A 63 -7.52 7.62 -12.14
CA ILE A 63 -7.30 6.30 -11.52
C ILE A 63 -8.62 5.53 -11.45
N ALA A 64 -9.72 6.17 -11.02
CA ALA A 64 -11.02 5.53 -10.92
C ALA A 64 -11.54 5.08 -12.31
N VAL A 65 -11.44 5.95 -13.32
CA VAL A 65 -11.88 5.65 -14.70
C VAL A 65 -11.05 4.51 -15.30
N VAL A 66 -9.71 4.57 -15.19
CA VAL A 66 -8.84 3.51 -15.72
C VAL A 66 -9.08 2.18 -14.99
N SER A 67 -9.34 2.22 -13.68
CA SER A 67 -9.69 1.01 -12.91
C SER A 67 -11.00 0.40 -13.39
N TYR A 68 -12.01 1.21 -13.69
CA TYR A 68 -13.26 0.74 -14.29
C TYR A 68 -13.03 0.10 -15.67
N ILE A 69 -12.31 0.79 -16.55
CA ILE A 69 -11.98 0.27 -17.89
C ILE A 69 -11.19 -1.04 -17.76
N GLY A 70 -10.22 -1.10 -16.86
CA GLY A 70 -9.45 -2.31 -16.57
C GLY A 70 -10.34 -3.46 -16.10
N ALA A 71 -11.33 -3.20 -15.23
CA ALA A 71 -12.29 -4.21 -14.79
C ALA A 71 -13.14 -4.75 -15.96
N VAL A 72 -13.56 -3.89 -16.88
CA VAL A 72 -14.26 -4.29 -18.11
C VAL A 72 -13.36 -5.14 -19.01
N ILE A 73 -12.08 -4.76 -19.19
CA ILE A 73 -11.11 -5.55 -19.97
C ILE A 73 -10.96 -6.96 -19.39
N TRP A 74 -10.90 -7.12 -18.05
CA TRP A 74 -10.84 -8.43 -17.41
C TRP A 74 -12.14 -9.25 -17.53
N MET A 75 -13.29 -8.63 -17.82
CA MET A 75 -14.52 -9.38 -18.16
C MET A 75 -14.37 -10.15 -19.47
N TYR A 76 -13.59 -9.62 -20.41
CA TYR A 76 -13.28 -10.26 -21.70
C TYR A 76 -12.03 -11.14 -21.65
N GLU A 77 -11.48 -11.39 -20.47
CA GLU A 77 -10.28 -12.22 -20.23
C GLU A 77 -9.04 -11.78 -21.01
N ALA A 78 -8.99 -10.52 -21.44
CA ALA A 78 -7.87 -9.95 -22.18
C ALA A 78 -6.71 -9.62 -21.23
N SER A 79 -6.00 -10.65 -20.74
CA SER A 79 -5.01 -10.56 -19.66
C SER A 79 -3.89 -9.56 -19.95
N ARG A 80 -3.37 -9.47 -21.18
CA ARG A 80 -2.31 -8.52 -21.54
C ARG A 80 -2.78 -7.07 -21.40
N ALA A 81 -3.95 -6.75 -21.91
CA ALA A 81 -4.54 -5.42 -21.81
C ALA A 81 -4.97 -5.12 -20.36
N GLY A 82 -5.45 -6.12 -19.61
CA GLY A 82 -5.77 -6.00 -18.20
C GLY A 82 -4.56 -5.68 -17.33
N VAL A 83 -3.42 -6.34 -17.58
CA VAL A 83 -2.14 -5.99 -16.90
C VAL A 83 -1.66 -4.60 -17.28
N ALA A 84 -1.79 -4.20 -18.55
CA ALA A 84 -1.47 -2.83 -18.97
C ALA A 84 -2.32 -1.79 -18.22
N ALA A 85 -3.61 -2.03 -18.02
CA ALA A 85 -4.48 -1.16 -17.21
C ALA A 85 -3.98 -1.05 -15.76
N LEU A 86 -3.56 -2.14 -15.13
CA LEU A 86 -2.96 -2.13 -13.79
C LEU A 86 -1.67 -1.29 -13.73
N LEU A 87 -0.82 -1.40 -14.74
CA LEU A 87 0.42 -0.59 -14.83
C LEU A 87 0.11 0.90 -15.04
N ILE A 88 -0.92 1.24 -15.81
CA ILE A 88 -1.39 2.62 -15.98
C ILE A 88 -1.91 3.17 -14.65
N VAL A 89 -2.72 2.41 -13.92
CA VAL A 89 -3.18 2.79 -12.57
C VAL A 89 -1.99 3.02 -11.63
N SER A 90 -0.97 2.15 -11.69
CA SER A 90 0.25 2.30 -10.91
C SER A 90 1.01 3.58 -11.26
N LEU A 91 1.16 3.87 -12.55
CA LEU A 91 1.82 5.08 -13.02
C LEU A 91 1.07 6.35 -12.59
N LEU A 92 -0.25 6.39 -12.77
CA LEU A 92 -1.09 7.53 -12.33
C LEU A 92 -0.99 7.73 -10.81
N SER A 93 -0.98 6.63 -10.03
CA SER A 93 -0.80 6.70 -8.58
C SER A 93 0.58 7.23 -8.19
N LEU A 94 1.63 6.85 -8.91
CA LEU A 94 2.99 7.36 -8.70
C LEU A 94 3.07 8.86 -9.03
N VAL A 95 2.47 9.28 -10.15
CA VAL A 95 2.38 10.71 -10.53
C VAL A 95 1.62 11.50 -9.47
N ALA A 96 0.52 10.97 -8.92
CA ALA A 96 -0.22 11.61 -7.85
C ALA A 96 0.64 11.78 -6.58
N MET A 97 1.43 10.78 -6.21
CA MET A 97 2.37 10.87 -5.08
C MET A 97 3.43 11.94 -5.33
N LEU A 98 4.02 11.99 -6.53
CA LEU A 98 5.01 12.98 -6.89
C LEU A 98 4.42 14.39 -6.88
N ALA A 99 3.25 14.59 -7.48
CA ALA A 99 2.58 15.88 -7.52
C ALA A 99 2.28 16.45 -6.11
N ALA A 100 2.08 15.58 -5.11
CA ALA A 100 1.87 16.00 -3.73
C ALA A 100 3.11 16.56 -3.02
N VAL A 101 4.32 16.27 -3.52
CA VAL A 101 5.58 16.64 -2.86
C VAL A 101 6.43 17.61 -3.67
N LEU A 102 6.02 18.02 -4.87
CA LEU A 102 6.79 18.88 -5.80
C LEU A 102 7.22 20.24 -5.23
N LYS A 103 6.59 20.71 -4.16
CA LYS A 103 6.93 21.99 -3.52
C LYS A 103 8.07 21.89 -2.50
N LEU A 104 8.55 20.69 -2.21
CA LEU A 104 9.64 20.45 -1.26
C LEU A 104 10.99 20.62 -1.95
N SER A 105 12.06 20.72 -1.15
CA SER A 105 13.44 20.63 -1.68
C SER A 105 13.70 19.25 -2.29
N ALA A 106 14.66 19.16 -3.21
CA ALA A 106 14.96 17.90 -3.92
C ALA A 106 15.28 16.72 -2.95
N ALA A 107 16.03 16.99 -1.88
CA ALA A 107 16.33 15.99 -0.87
C ALA A 107 15.06 15.52 -0.13
N MET A 108 14.18 16.43 0.25
CA MET A 108 12.91 16.11 0.91
C MET A 108 11.94 15.40 -0.03
N ILE A 109 11.92 15.73 -1.32
CA ILE A 109 11.14 14.99 -2.32
C ILE A 109 11.58 13.52 -2.33
N ALA A 110 12.89 13.24 -2.39
CA ALA A 110 13.41 11.88 -2.40
C ALA A 110 12.99 11.11 -1.14
N TRP A 111 13.15 11.69 0.05
CA TRP A 111 12.74 11.09 1.32
C TRP A 111 11.23 10.79 1.35
N GLN A 112 10.40 11.77 1.03
CA GLN A 112 8.94 11.63 1.03
C GLN A 112 8.43 10.64 -0.03
N MET A 113 9.06 10.59 -1.20
CA MET A 113 8.70 9.63 -2.24
C MET A 113 9.06 8.20 -1.83
N LEU A 114 10.27 7.97 -1.29
CA LEU A 114 10.67 6.65 -0.80
C LEU A 114 9.78 6.17 0.35
N ASP A 115 9.43 7.06 1.27
CA ASP A 115 8.48 6.78 2.34
C ASP A 115 7.13 6.29 1.80
N ARG A 116 6.51 7.07 0.91
CA ARG A 116 5.20 6.75 0.34
C ARG A 116 5.23 5.49 -0.52
N ILE A 117 6.29 5.27 -1.29
CA ILE A 117 6.45 4.08 -2.14
C ILE A 117 6.62 2.83 -1.26
N THR A 118 7.53 2.86 -0.28
CA THR A 118 7.77 1.69 0.58
C THR A 118 6.55 1.37 1.44
N GLY A 119 5.88 2.37 2.02
CA GLY A 119 4.63 2.18 2.75
C GLY A 119 3.50 1.64 1.87
N SER A 120 3.38 2.15 0.62
CA SER A 120 2.37 1.63 -0.31
C SER A 120 2.63 0.19 -0.72
N PHE A 121 3.88 -0.26 -0.80
CA PHE A 121 4.22 -1.66 -1.07
C PHE A 121 3.82 -2.58 0.09
N VAL A 122 4.11 -2.21 1.34
CA VAL A 122 3.71 -3.02 2.49
C VAL A 122 2.19 -3.18 2.53
N VAL A 123 1.44 -2.07 2.53
CA VAL A 123 -0.03 -2.10 2.59
C VAL A 123 -0.62 -2.78 1.35
N GLY A 124 -0.08 -2.50 0.16
CA GLY A 124 -0.58 -3.07 -1.09
C GLY A 124 -0.38 -4.57 -1.18
N LEU A 125 0.82 -5.05 -0.83
CA LEU A 125 1.16 -6.48 -0.89
C LEU A 125 0.39 -7.28 0.16
N VAL A 126 0.31 -6.82 1.41
CA VAL A 126 -0.45 -7.53 2.44
C VAL A 126 -1.94 -7.57 2.11
N THR A 127 -2.50 -6.47 1.62
CA THR A 127 -3.91 -6.40 1.19
C THR A 127 -4.16 -7.34 0.02
N THR A 128 -3.31 -7.32 -1.02
CA THR A 128 -3.45 -8.19 -2.19
C THR A 128 -3.28 -9.66 -1.81
N ALA A 129 -2.33 -9.99 -0.92
CA ALA A 129 -2.14 -11.35 -0.44
C ALA A 129 -3.37 -11.84 0.36
N MET A 130 -3.94 -11.00 1.22
CA MET A 130 -5.16 -11.30 1.95
C MET A 130 -6.35 -11.51 1.01
N LEU A 131 -6.54 -10.62 0.04
CA LEU A 131 -7.62 -10.71 -0.94
C LEU A 131 -7.46 -11.96 -1.83
N LEU A 132 -6.24 -12.31 -2.22
CA LEU A 132 -5.96 -13.54 -2.96
C LEU A 132 -6.20 -14.78 -2.07
N GLY A 133 -5.81 -14.73 -0.80
CA GLY A 133 -6.13 -15.78 0.18
C GLY A 133 -7.64 -16.00 0.29
N HIS A 134 -8.41 -14.92 0.42
CA HIS A 134 -9.87 -15.00 0.43
C HIS A 134 -10.43 -15.54 -0.89
N TRP A 135 -9.83 -15.21 -2.04
CA TRP A 135 -10.22 -15.72 -3.34
C TRP A 135 -10.06 -17.24 -3.45
N TYR A 136 -8.99 -17.81 -2.87
CA TYR A 136 -8.79 -19.27 -2.80
C TYR A 136 -9.92 -20.00 -2.07
N LEU A 137 -10.57 -19.36 -1.09
CA LEU A 137 -11.69 -19.97 -0.37
C LEU A 137 -12.92 -20.17 -1.28
N ASN A 138 -13.10 -19.28 -2.28
CA ASN A 138 -14.20 -19.31 -3.22
C ASN A 138 -13.86 -20.09 -4.49
N THR A 139 -12.57 -20.35 -4.77
CA THR A 139 -12.11 -21.03 -5.97
C THR A 139 -11.06 -22.09 -5.58
N PRO A 140 -11.52 -23.23 -5.02
CA PRO A 140 -10.62 -24.29 -4.58
C PRO A 140 -9.88 -24.92 -5.77
N GLY A 141 -8.65 -25.39 -5.57
CA GLY A 141 -7.84 -26.02 -6.61
C GLY A 141 -6.92 -25.07 -7.38
N MET A 142 -6.94 -23.77 -7.09
CA MET A 142 -5.94 -22.84 -7.63
C MET A 142 -4.54 -23.12 -7.06
N ARG A 143 -3.51 -22.84 -7.85
CA ARG A 143 -2.10 -22.99 -7.43
C ARG A 143 -1.74 -21.98 -6.35
N LEU A 144 -0.94 -22.41 -5.37
CA LEU A 144 -0.52 -21.55 -4.25
C LEU A 144 0.71 -20.69 -4.55
N GLU A 145 1.37 -20.90 -5.69
CA GLU A 145 2.57 -20.15 -6.08
C GLU A 145 2.35 -18.63 -6.09
N PRO A 146 1.24 -18.08 -6.63
CA PRO A 146 1.00 -16.63 -6.60
C PRO A 146 0.96 -16.06 -5.18
N LEU A 147 0.31 -16.75 -4.25
CA LEU A 147 0.24 -16.30 -2.85
C LEU A 147 1.61 -16.37 -2.18
N ARG A 148 2.38 -17.46 -2.41
CA ARG A 148 3.74 -17.57 -1.90
C ARG A 148 4.66 -16.49 -2.45
N GLN A 149 4.54 -16.15 -3.73
CA GLN A 149 5.28 -15.04 -4.34
C GLN A 149 4.95 -13.71 -3.65
N LEU A 150 3.68 -13.42 -3.42
CA LEU A 150 3.26 -12.20 -2.72
C LEU A 150 3.79 -12.14 -1.29
N LEU A 151 3.86 -13.27 -0.57
CA LEU A 151 4.43 -13.32 0.79
C LEU A 151 5.94 -13.02 0.81
N ILE A 152 6.70 -13.53 -0.17
CA ILE A 152 8.12 -13.21 -0.30
C ILE A 152 8.29 -11.71 -0.57
N LEU A 153 7.55 -11.16 -1.54
CA LEU A 153 7.59 -9.74 -1.85
C LEU A 153 7.18 -8.86 -0.65
N LEU A 154 6.17 -9.30 0.11
CA LEU A 154 5.74 -8.64 1.33
C LEU A 154 6.84 -8.62 2.40
N ALA A 155 7.49 -9.75 2.65
CA ALA A 155 8.61 -9.82 3.59
C ALA A 155 9.73 -8.87 3.19
N LEU A 156 10.12 -8.87 1.90
CA LEU A 156 11.12 -7.94 1.38
C LEU A 156 10.69 -6.48 1.50
N ALA A 157 9.41 -6.16 1.21
CA ALA A 157 8.89 -4.81 1.36
C ALA A 157 8.90 -4.34 2.82
N ILE A 158 8.57 -5.21 3.79
CA ILE A 158 8.62 -4.89 5.21
C ILE A 158 10.08 -4.64 5.65
N LEU A 159 11.02 -5.49 5.25
CA LEU A 159 12.44 -5.30 5.57
C LEU A 159 12.98 -3.98 4.99
N LEU A 160 12.66 -3.68 3.73
CA LEU A 160 13.02 -2.41 3.11
C LEU A 160 12.38 -1.23 3.85
N ARG A 161 11.12 -1.37 4.26
CA ARG A 161 10.41 -0.35 5.05
C ARG A 161 11.06 -0.14 6.42
N MET A 162 11.49 -1.22 7.09
CA MET A 162 12.21 -1.13 8.37
C MET A 162 13.54 -0.39 8.21
N LEU A 163 14.32 -0.70 7.18
CA LEU A 163 15.58 -0.02 6.90
C LEU A 163 15.35 1.48 6.65
N PHE A 164 14.34 1.82 5.88
CA PHE A 164 14.04 3.20 5.52
C PHE A 164 13.51 4.01 6.72
N SER A 165 12.54 3.47 7.47
CA SER A 165 12.03 4.08 8.70
C SER A 165 13.13 4.20 9.77
N GLY A 166 14.02 3.22 9.87
CA GLY A 166 15.18 3.26 10.76
C GLY A 166 16.16 4.38 10.40
N ALA A 167 16.46 4.53 9.11
CA ALA A 167 17.29 5.64 8.62
C ALA A 167 16.65 7.00 8.91
N GLY A 168 15.34 7.15 8.72
CA GLY A 168 14.60 8.37 9.07
C GLY A 168 14.63 8.67 10.55
N LEU A 169 14.47 7.64 11.40
CA LEU A 169 14.56 7.79 12.85
C LEU A 169 15.97 8.25 13.28
N ILE A 170 17.01 7.64 12.74
CA ILE A 170 18.40 8.04 13.01
C ILE A 170 18.62 9.49 12.55
N ALA A 171 18.16 9.86 11.35
CA ALA A 171 18.31 11.22 10.84
C ALA A 171 17.59 12.24 11.73
N THR A 172 16.39 11.92 12.24
CA THR A 172 15.63 12.77 13.17
C THR A 172 16.42 13.07 14.45
N TYR A 173 17.08 12.07 15.03
CA TYR A 173 17.87 12.26 16.26
C TYR A 173 19.30 12.76 16.02
N ALA A 174 19.84 12.64 14.80
CA ALA A 174 21.14 13.20 14.45
C ALA A 174 21.09 14.72 14.24
N VAL A 175 19.92 15.28 13.88
CA VAL A 175 19.72 16.73 13.75
C VAL A 175 19.15 17.24 15.08
N ALA A 176 20.02 17.66 15.99
CA ALA A 176 19.71 17.95 17.39
C ALA A 176 18.55 18.94 17.62
N ASP A 177 18.37 19.91 16.70
CA ASP A 177 17.33 20.94 16.82
C ASP A 177 15.92 20.43 16.44
N SER A 178 15.80 19.25 15.85
CA SER A 178 14.51 18.69 15.35
C SER A 178 14.08 17.43 16.12
N ALA A 179 14.88 16.94 17.06
CA ALA A 179 14.56 15.72 17.79
C ALA A 179 13.34 15.93 18.70
N PRO A 180 12.22 15.17 18.50
CA PRO A 180 11.09 15.27 19.38
C PRO A 180 11.42 14.79 20.79
N PRO A 181 10.85 15.40 21.83
CA PRO A 181 11.07 14.95 23.20
C PRO A 181 10.50 13.53 23.37
N LEU A 182 11.20 12.69 24.14
CA LEU A 182 10.79 11.32 24.48
C LEU A 182 9.60 11.32 25.46
N THR A 183 8.47 11.85 25.01
CA THR A 183 7.22 11.80 25.78
C THR A 183 6.61 10.40 25.77
N GLN A 184 5.77 10.12 26.74
CA GLN A 184 5.07 8.83 26.82
C GLN A 184 4.25 8.55 25.53
N SER A 185 3.58 9.57 24.98
CA SER A 185 2.84 9.45 23.72
C SER A 185 3.76 9.15 22.53
N TRP A 186 4.94 9.79 22.45
CA TRP A 186 5.92 9.52 21.41
C TRP A 186 6.42 8.09 21.44
N ILE A 187 6.79 7.60 22.64
CA ILE A 187 7.22 6.21 22.82
C ILE A 187 6.10 5.23 22.46
N ALA A 188 4.85 5.54 22.80
CA ALA A 188 3.71 4.70 22.45
C ALA A 188 3.50 4.62 20.92
N PHE A 189 3.56 5.75 20.21
CA PHE A 189 3.47 5.77 18.75
C PHE A 189 4.64 5.03 18.10
N LEU A 190 5.85 5.25 18.56
CA LEU A 190 7.03 4.55 18.06
C LEU A 190 6.92 3.03 18.28
N SER A 191 6.46 2.61 19.45
CA SER A 191 6.22 1.19 19.75
C SER A 191 5.13 0.60 18.86
N LEU A 192 4.03 1.31 18.66
CA LEU A 192 2.95 0.89 17.77
C LEU A 192 3.43 0.75 16.32
N ARG A 193 4.23 1.70 15.85
CA ARG A 193 4.83 1.67 14.51
C ARG A 193 5.75 0.47 14.32
N TRP A 194 6.72 0.28 15.23
CA TRP A 194 7.75 -0.73 15.07
C TRP A 194 7.28 -2.14 15.47
N ILE A 195 6.62 -2.28 16.62
CA ILE A 195 6.21 -3.60 17.12
C ILE A 195 4.99 -4.09 16.36
N ALA A 196 3.90 -3.33 16.34
CA ALA A 196 2.67 -3.78 15.69
C ALA A 196 2.77 -3.66 14.17
N GLY A 197 3.16 -2.49 13.65
CA GLY A 197 3.14 -2.19 12.22
C GLY A 197 4.18 -2.97 11.41
N LEU A 198 5.37 -3.17 11.93
CA LEU A 198 6.48 -3.80 11.18
C LEU A 198 6.79 -5.21 11.68
N LEU A 199 7.21 -5.38 12.94
CA LEU A 199 7.65 -6.69 13.45
C LEU A 199 6.52 -7.71 13.51
N ALA A 200 5.36 -7.34 14.04
CA ALA A 200 4.22 -8.26 14.10
C ALA A 200 3.70 -8.60 12.69
N THR A 201 3.64 -7.62 11.76
CA THR A 201 3.25 -7.89 10.37
C THR A 201 4.26 -8.84 9.69
N LEU A 202 5.55 -8.69 9.93
CA LEU A 202 6.58 -9.62 9.43
C LEU A 202 6.40 -11.02 10.04
N GLY A 203 6.15 -11.10 11.35
CA GLY A 203 5.86 -12.36 12.05
C GLY A 203 4.62 -13.06 11.48
N LEU A 204 3.53 -12.32 11.24
CA LEU A 204 2.32 -12.87 10.61
C LEU A 204 2.57 -13.32 9.16
N THR A 205 3.40 -12.61 8.41
CA THR A 205 3.82 -13.02 7.06
C THR A 205 4.57 -14.36 7.12
N TRP A 206 5.46 -14.53 8.08
CA TRP A 206 6.17 -15.78 8.33
C TRP A 206 5.22 -16.92 8.75
N LEU A 207 4.29 -16.65 9.68
CA LEU A 207 3.28 -17.63 10.09
C LEU A 207 2.38 -18.06 8.93
N THR A 208 2.00 -17.12 8.07
CA THR A 208 1.25 -17.43 6.83
C THR A 208 2.05 -18.34 5.92
N TRP A 209 3.34 -18.07 5.75
CA TRP A 209 4.23 -18.93 4.96
C TRP A 209 4.32 -20.35 5.52
N LEU A 210 4.44 -20.50 6.84
CA LEU A 210 4.45 -21.83 7.49
C LEU A 210 3.12 -22.57 7.31
N THR A 211 2.00 -21.87 7.43
CA THR A 211 0.64 -22.42 7.25
C THR A 211 0.42 -22.93 5.82
N LEU A 212 1.03 -22.28 4.81
CA LEU A 212 0.96 -22.73 3.41
C LEU A 212 1.87 -23.92 3.09
N LYS A 213 2.76 -24.34 4.00
CA LYS A 213 3.46 -25.63 3.86
C LYS A 213 2.50 -26.81 4.03
N ILE A 214 1.52 -26.67 4.90
CA ILE A 214 0.37 -27.55 5.04
C ILE A 214 -0.78 -26.82 4.35
N PRO A 215 -1.17 -27.10 3.09
CA PRO A 215 -1.94 -26.19 2.24
C PRO A 215 -3.31 -25.76 2.83
N ASN A 216 -3.26 -25.07 3.96
CA ASN A 216 -4.41 -24.54 4.68
C ASN A 216 -4.62 -23.06 4.34
N THR A 217 -5.34 -22.82 3.24
CA THR A 217 -5.64 -21.46 2.76
C THR A 217 -6.56 -20.69 3.69
N GLN A 218 -7.43 -21.36 4.44
CA GLN A 218 -8.36 -20.73 5.38
C GLN A 218 -7.59 -20.07 6.54
N SER A 219 -6.70 -20.82 7.21
CA SER A 219 -5.90 -20.28 8.30
C SER A 219 -4.93 -19.21 7.79
N ALA A 220 -4.29 -19.42 6.62
CA ALA A 220 -3.42 -18.44 6.00
C ALA A 220 -4.14 -17.10 5.74
N THR A 221 -5.37 -17.15 5.23
CA THR A 221 -6.20 -15.97 5.01
C THR A 221 -6.54 -15.27 6.32
N GLY A 222 -6.91 -16.02 7.37
CA GLY A 222 -7.19 -15.46 8.69
C GLY A 222 -5.99 -14.69 9.27
N ILE A 223 -4.78 -15.25 9.15
CA ILE A 223 -3.54 -14.58 9.58
C ILE A 223 -3.30 -13.28 8.77
N LEU A 224 -3.54 -13.33 7.45
CA LEU A 224 -3.37 -12.16 6.59
C LEU A 224 -4.38 -11.04 6.89
N TYR A 225 -5.61 -11.35 7.33
CA TYR A 225 -6.54 -10.31 7.82
C TYR A 225 -5.94 -9.53 8.99
N ALA A 226 -5.40 -10.23 9.98
CA ALA A 226 -4.68 -9.57 11.08
C ALA A 226 -3.47 -8.77 10.58
N GLY A 227 -2.73 -9.31 9.62
CA GLY A 227 -1.60 -8.63 8.99
C GLY A 227 -1.99 -7.31 8.32
N VAL A 228 -3.12 -7.26 7.61
CA VAL A 228 -3.64 -6.01 7.00
C VAL A 228 -3.96 -4.97 8.07
N ILE A 229 -4.64 -5.37 9.15
CA ILE A 229 -4.99 -4.45 10.24
C ILE A 229 -3.73 -3.85 10.85
N LEU A 230 -2.74 -4.68 11.20
CA LEU A 230 -1.50 -4.23 11.81
C LEU A 230 -0.68 -3.34 10.87
N ALA A 231 -0.59 -3.69 9.59
CA ALA A 231 0.10 -2.87 8.59
C ALA A 231 -0.57 -1.51 8.41
N LEU A 232 -1.90 -1.44 8.36
CA LEU A 232 -2.64 -0.17 8.26
C LEU A 232 -2.43 0.69 9.51
N ILE A 233 -2.53 0.12 10.71
CA ILE A 233 -2.27 0.84 11.96
C ILE A 233 -0.84 1.38 11.96
N GLY A 234 0.15 0.55 11.58
CA GLY A 234 1.54 0.95 11.51
C GLY A 234 1.81 2.08 10.51
N GLU A 235 1.22 2.02 9.31
CA GLU A 235 1.39 3.08 8.31
C GLU A 235 0.66 4.36 8.67
N LEU A 236 -0.53 4.30 9.26
CA LEU A 236 -1.23 5.49 9.78
C LEU A 236 -0.40 6.16 10.89
N THR A 237 0.15 5.36 11.81
CA THR A 237 1.04 5.86 12.87
C THR A 237 2.28 6.54 12.27
N SER A 238 2.93 5.90 11.28
CA SER A 238 4.06 6.48 10.55
C SER A 238 3.71 7.85 9.92
N GLN A 239 2.57 7.94 9.24
CA GLN A 239 2.13 9.19 8.61
C GLN A 239 1.84 10.29 9.64
N LEU A 240 1.23 9.95 10.79
CA LEU A 240 0.98 10.92 11.87
C LEU A 240 2.28 11.44 12.47
N MET A 241 3.25 10.54 12.74
CA MET A 241 4.56 10.92 13.25
C MET A 241 5.35 11.78 12.24
N SER A 242 5.34 11.38 10.97
CA SER A 242 6.04 12.09 9.89
C SER A 242 5.42 13.45 9.54
N ALA A 243 4.15 13.70 9.88
CA ALA A 243 3.51 15.00 9.69
C ALA A 243 4.12 16.09 10.61
N GLN A 244 4.73 15.70 11.72
CA GLN A 244 5.33 16.59 12.72
C GLN A 244 6.88 16.59 12.68
N ASN A 245 7.48 15.79 11.79
CA ASN A 245 8.92 15.62 11.70
C ASN A 245 9.42 15.84 10.27
N PRO A 246 10.64 16.38 10.10
CA PRO A 246 11.22 16.62 8.79
C PRO A 246 11.53 15.30 8.05
N PHE A 247 11.86 14.25 8.79
CA PHE A 247 12.18 12.93 8.23
C PHE A 247 11.03 11.94 8.44
N PRO A 248 10.77 11.06 7.46
CA PRO A 248 9.77 10.00 7.59
C PRO A 248 10.15 8.95 8.64
N LEU A 249 9.16 8.47 9.40
CA LEU A 249 9.31 7.58 10.56
C LEU A 249 8.54 6.27 10.40
#